data_89086a63bfe09d4ba09ec7487d5cab4d
#
_entry.id   89086a63bfe09d4ba09ec7487d5cab4d
#
_cell.length_a   1.000
_cell.length_b   1.000
_cell.length_c   1.000
_cell.angle_alpha   90.00
_cell.angle_beta   90.00
_cell.angle_gamma   90.00
#
_symmetry.space_group_name_H-M   'P 1'
#
loop_
_entity.id
_entity.type
_entity.pdbx_description
1 polymer ?
#
loop_
_entity_poly.entity_id
_entity_poly.type
_entity_poly.pdbx_seq_one_letter_code
_entity_poly.pdbx_strand_id
1 'polypeptide(L)'
;LSFAYKKEPDILRNISFEAHEGDVIGILGHNGAGKTTLLSIMTGLLKQKSGTICYNGKKLSPRQRRNLSYLVMQDTDYQLFASSVEEELSLGMKEDCAEKVTETLDALELNAYRECHPASLSGGQKQRVTIGAAIVKDSPVIYFDEPTSGLDYDSMVRVSRLIEQLASAGVIIFVVSHDFEFITRTCSEVLQLDRQDSIKNEVLTPEILLSLSKQYFN
;
A
#
# COMPACT_ATOMS: atom_id res chain seq x y z
N LEU A 1 -13.74 8.76 -10.70
CA LEU A 1 -14.40 7.62 -10.03
C LEU A 1 -15.21 8.13 -8.84
N SER A 2 -16.37 7.50 -8.57
CA SER A 2 -17.21 7.84 -7.40
C SER A 2 -17.69 6.57 -6.71
N PHE A 3 -17.98 6.67 -5.39
CA PHE A 3 -18.43 5.55 -4.57
C PHE A 3 -19.31 5.99 -3.40
N ALA A 4 -20.36 5.18 -3.12
CA ALA A 4 -21.18 5.26 -1.92
C ALA A 4 -21.48 3.85 -1.39
N TYR A 5 -21.59 3.69 -0.08
CA TYR A 5 -22.20 2.50 0.50
C TYR A 5 -23.73 2.52 0.30
N LYS A 6 -24.37 1.34 0.41
CA LYS A 6 -25.83 1.25 0.21
C LYS A 6 -26.56 2.22 1.14
N LYS A 7 -27.41 3.09 0.55
CA LYS A 7 -28.24 4.09 1.23
C LYS A 7 -27.49 5.23 1.92
N GLU A 8 -26.21 5.41 1.63
CA GLU A 8 -25.40 6.50 2.18
C GLU A 8 -25.04 7.53 1.08
N PRO A 9 -24.74 8.79 1.45
CA PRO A 9 -24.21 9.76 0.49
C PRO A 9 -22.86 9.29 -0.09
N ASP A 10 -22.50 9.83 -1.23
CA ASP A 10 -21.23 9.50 -1.88
C ASP A 10 -20.06 9.89 -0.95
N ILE A 11 -19.23 8.90 -0.58
CA ILE A 11 -18.03 9.09 0.23
C ILE A 11 -16.88 9.57 -0.64
N LEU A 12 -16.80 9.04 -1.88
CA LEU A 12 -15.81 9.45 -2.87
C LEU A 12 -16.56 10.02 -4.06
N ARG A 13 -16.19 11.24 -4.49
CA ARG A 13 -16.81 11.93 -5.62
C ARG A 13 -15.73 12.43 -6.58
N ASN A 14 -15.97 12.21 -7.87
CA ASN A 14 -15.15 12.75 -8.97
C ASN A 14 -13.63 12.55 -8.82
N ILE A 15 -13.22 11.46 -8.19
CA ILE A 15 -11.81 11.11 -7.99
C ILE A 15 -11.16 10.88 -9.36
N SER A 16 -10.13 11.65 -9.71
CA SER A 16 -9.34 11.48 -10.92
C SER A 16 -7.89 11.86 -10.66
N PHE A 17 -6.98 10.96 -10.96
CA PHE A 17 -5.53 11.15 -10.88
C PHE A 17 -4.84 10.13 -11.76
N GLU A 18 -3.57 10.34 -12.02
CA GLU A 18 -2.68 9.44 -12.74
C GLU A 18 -1.50 9.09 -11.85
N ALA A 19 -0.92 7.92 -12.07
CA ALA A 19 0.28 7.43 -11.40
C ALA A 19 1.16 6.72 -12.42
N HIS A 20 2.46 6.88 -12.27
CA HIS A 20 3.47 6.34 -13.19
C HIS A 20 4.36 5.31 -12.48
N GLU A 21 5.06 4.51 -13.24
CA GLU A 21 6.03 3.54 -12.71
C GLU A 21 7.08 4.26 -11.85
N GLY A 22 7.27 3.77 -10.64
CA GLY A 22 8.19 4.35 -9.66
C GLY A 22 7.60 5.45 -8.76
N ASP A 23 6.35 5.84 -8.96
CA ASP A 23 5.70 6.81 -8.08
C ASP A 23 5.39 6.20 -6.70
N VAL A 24 5.65 6.97 -5.65
CA VAL A 24 5.19 6.70 -4.28
C VAL A 24 4.23 7.79 -3.86
N ILE A 25 2.94 7.47 -3.84
CA ILE A 25 1.86 8.43 -3.63
C ILE A 25 1.25 8.26 -2.23
N GLY A 26 1.42 9.27 -1.37
CA GLY A 26 0.78 9.34 -0.07
C GLY A 26 -0.71 9.70 -0.20
N ILE A 27 -1.60 8.95 0.44
CA ILE A 27 -3.03 9.26 0.49
C ILE A 27 -3.35 9.87 1.86
N LEU A 28 -3.60 11.16 1.88
CA LEU A 28 -3.87 11.94 3.08
C LEU A 28 -5.34 12.34 3.18
N GLY A 29 -5.81 12.58 4.38
CA GLY A 29 -7.19 13.01 4.65
C GLY A 29 -7.58 12.72 6.09
N HIS A 30 -8.55 13.46 6.59
CA HIS A 30 -9.08 13.26 7.94
C HIS A 30 -9.72 11.87 8.11
N ASN A 31 -9.92 11.44 9.35
CA ASN A 31 -10.65 10.20 9.64
C ASN A 31 -12.05 10.24 9.03
N GLY A 32 -12.40 9.17 8.30
CA GLY A 32 -13.65 9.09 7.55
C GLY A 32 -13.66 9.82 6.20
N ALA A 33 -12.52 10.35 5.69
CA ALA A 33 -12.41 10.93 4.35
C ALA A 33 -12.50 9.91 3.21
N GLY A 34 -12.43 8.61 3.52
CA GLY A 34 -12.56 7.55 2.52
C GLY A 34 -11.23 6.93 2.05
N LYS A 35 -10.11 7.14 2.78
CA LYS A 35 -8.79 6.59 2.41
C LYS A 35 -8.82 5.06 2.20
N THR A 36 -9.22 4.31 3.22
CA THR A 36 -9.34 2.84 3.14
C THR A 36 -10.38 2.39 2.11
N THR A 37 -11.46 3.18 1.92
CA THR A 37 -12.45 2.94 0.87
C THR A 37 -11.83 3.09 -0.52
N LEU A 38 -11.03 4.14 -0.74
CA LEU A 38 -10.31 4.34 -1.99
C LEU A 38 -9.33 3.19 -2.26
N LEU A 39 -8.51 2.80 -1.27
CA LEU A 39 -7.64 1.62 -1.39
C LEU A 39 -8.43 0.35 -1.75
N SER A 40 -9.56 0.11 -1.06
CA SER A 40 -10.41 -1.07 -1.32
C SER A 40 -10.98 -1.08 -2.74
N ILE A 41 -11.27 0.09 -3.32
CA ILE A 41 -11.71 0.20 -4.71
C ILE A 41 -10.53 0.01 -5.66
N MET A 42 -9.40 0.62 -5.40
CA MET A 42 -8.21 0.52 -6.25
C MET A 42 -7.69 -0.92 -6.33
N THR A 43 -7.69 -1.63 -5.20
CA THR A 43 -7.36 -3.06 -5.13
C THR A 43 -8.42 -3.97 -5.74
N GLY A 44 -9.66 -3.48 -5.96
CA GLY A 44 -10.79 -4.26 -6.48
C GLY A 44 -11.53 -5.08 -5.42
N LEU A 45 -11.30 -4.85 -4.14
CA LEU A 45 -12.11 -5.42 -3.04
C LEU A 45 -13.52 -4.83 -3.05
N LEU A 46 -13.63 -3.53 -3.36
CA LEU A 46 -14.90 -2.85 -3.60
C LEU A 46 -15.05 -2.47 -5.07
N LYS A 47 -16.31 -2.46 -5.55
CA LYS A 47 -16.64 -2.01 -6.90
C LYS A 47 -17.12 -0.56 -6.84
N GLN A 48 -16.51 0.33 -7.64
CA GLN A 48 -16.94 1.72 -7.77
C GLN A 48 -18.36 1.84 -8.35
N LYS A 49 -19.08 2.89 -7.97
CA LYS A 49 -20.41 3.24 -8.50
C LYS A 49 -20.31 3.75 -9.93
N SER A 50 -19.32 4.60 -10.21
CA SER A 50 -19.06 5.16 -11.53
C SER A 50 -17.56 5.39 -11.76
N GLY A 51 -17.18 5.67 -13.00
CA GLY A 51 -15.80 5.90 -13.42
C GLY A 51 -15.06 4.61 -13.78
N THR A 52 -13.79 4.77 -14.14
CA THR A 52 -12.92 3.68 -14.60
C THR A 52 -11.58 3.73 -13.92
N ILE A 53 -10.97 2.57 -13.74
CA ILE A 53 -9.57 2.42 -13.34
C ILE A 53 -8.87 1.70 -14.48
N CYS A 54 -7.78 2.29 -14.96
CA CYS A 54 -6.99 1.77 -16.06
C CYS A 54 -5.57 1.48 -15.59
N TYR A 55 -4.91 0.53 -16.25
CA TYR A 55 -3.47 0.27 -16.15
C TYR A 55 -2.94 0.08 -17.57
N ASN A 56 -1.87 0.81 -17.93
CA ASN A 56 -1.32 0.83 -19.29
C ASN A 56 -2.41 1.04 -20.37
N GLY A 57 -3.30 2.03 -20.15
CA GLY A 57 -4.40 2.38 -21.05
C GLY A 57 -5.56 1.37 -21.10
N LYS A 58 -5.48 0.23 -20.41
CA LYS A 58 -6.52 -0.80 -20.39
C LYS A 58 -7.39 -0.68 -19.15
N LYS A 59 -8.72 -0.60 -19.35
CA LYS A 59 -9.68 -0.63 -18.24
C LYS A 59 -9.63 -1.97 -17.51
N LEU A 60 -9.53 -1.92 -16.18
CA LEU A 60 -9.48 -3.09 -15.33
C LEU A 60 -10.81 -3.36 -14.63
N SER A 61 -11.24 -4.63 -14.66
CA SER A 61 -12.28 -5.15 -13.77
C SER A 61 -11.75 -5.29 -12.32
N PRO A 62 -12.63 -5.39 -11.31
CA PRO A 62 -12.19 -5.63 -9.93
C PRO A 62 -11.29 -6.88 -9.77
N ARG A 63 -11.60 -7.98 -10.48
CA ARG A 63 -10.78 -9.21 -10.46
C ARG A 63 -9.39 -8.98 -11.04
N GLN A 64 -9.27 -8.23 -12.12
CA GLN A 64 -7.98 -7.91 -12.73
C GLN A 64 -7.13 -7.01 -11.81
N ARG A 65 -7.75 -6.05 -11.11
CA ARG A 65 -7.06 -5.22 -10.11
C ARG A 65 -6.47 -6.06 -8.98
N ARG A 66 -7.25 -7.01 -8.39
CA ARG A 66 -6.75 -7.93 -7.36
C ARG A 66 -5.58 -8.79 -7.83
N ASN A 67 -5.59 -9.20 -9.08
CA ASN A 67 -4.49 -10.02 -9.63
C ASN A 67 -3.24 -9.19 -9.90
N LEU A 68 -3.39 -7.91 -10.26
CA LEU A 68 -2.32 -6.99 -10.63
C LEU A 68 -1.67 -6.34 -9.42
N SER A 69 -2.35 -6.27 -8.29
CA SER A 69 -1.87 -5.52 -7.14
C SER A 69 -1.77 -6.35 -5.87
N TYR A 70 -1.08 -5.81 -4.88
CA TYR A 70 -1.01 -6.34 -3.53
C TYR A 70 -1.39 -5.26 -2.52
N LEU A 71 -2.13 -5.63 -1.49
CA LEU A 71 -2.49 -4.75 -0.37
C LEU A 71 -1.78 -5.24 0.89
N VAL A 72 -0.93 -4.41 1.46
CA VAL A 72 -0.38 -4.60 2.80
C VAL A 72 -1.29 -3.90 3.78
N MET A 73 -1.97 -4.67 4.62
CA MET A 73 -2.97 -4.18 5.57
C MET A 73 -2.31 -3.63 6.84
N GLN A 74 -3.00 -2.71 7.52
CA GLN A 74 -2.57 -2.16 8.80
C GLN A 74 -2.36 -3.25 9.85
N ASP A 75 -3.32 -4.17 9.97
CA ASP A 75 -3.22 -5.33 10.87
C ASP A 75 -2.80 -6.55 10.05
N THR A 76 -1.50 -6.86 10.12
CA THR A 76 -0.88 -7.99 9.42
C THR A 76 -1.36 -9.35 9.92
N ASP A 77 -1.93 -9.45 11.14
CA ASP A 77 -2.46 -10.70 11.67
C ASP A 77 -3.67 -11.21 10.88
N TYR A 78 -4.41 -10.33 10.23
CA TYR A 78 -5.51 -10.71 9.32
C TYR A 78 -5.05 -11.10 7.92
N GLN A 79 -3.74 -11.06 7.64
CA GLN A 79 -3.20 -11.28 6.31
C GLN A 79 -2.27 -12.50 6.23
N LEU A 80 -1.76 -12.98 7.36
CA LEU A 80 -0.78 -14.06 7.45
C LEU A 80 -1.46 -15.37 7.91
N PHE A 81 -1.54 -16.36 7.01
CA PHE A 81 -2.34 -17.58 7.20
C PHE A 81 -1.55 -18.88 7.07
N ALA A 82 -0.35 -18.85 6.48
CA ALA A 82 0.45 -20.05 6.23
C ALA A 82 1.06 -20.62 7.52
N SER A 83 1.56 -21.85 7.45
CA SER A 83 2.19 -22.52 8.57
C SER A 83 3.64 -22.08 8.80
N SER A 84 4.29 -21.49 7.80
CA SER A 84 5.63 -20.92 7.87
C SER A 84 5.75 -19.62 7.09
N VAL A 85 6.81 -18.86 7.37
CA VAL A 85 7.14 -17.64 6.61
C VAL A 85 7.40 -17.98 5.14
N GLU A 86 8.10 -19.06 4.84
CA GLU A 86 8.37 -19.49 3.47
C GLU A 86 7.08 -19.79 2.70
N GLU A 87 6.18 -20.53 3.32
CA GLU A 87 4.87 -20.82 2.71
C GLU A 87 4.04 -19.55 2.52
N GLU A 88 4.11 -18.59 3.45
CA GLU A 88 3.39 -17.32 3.34
C GLU A 88 3.86 -16.52 2.12
N LEU A 89 5.17 -16.46 1.87
CA LEU A 89 5.74 -15.76 0.73
C LEU A 89 5.32 -16.37 -0.62
N SER A 90 5.13 -17.69 -0.67
CA SER A 90 4.74 -18.42 -1.87
C SER A 90 3.22 -18.62 -2.01
N LEU A 91 2.43 -18.15 -1.04
CA LEU A 91 1.00 -18.44 -0.98
C LEU A 91 0.25 -17.95 -2.22
N GLY A 92 -0.43 -18.88 -2.90
CA GLY A 92 -1.21 -18.60 -4.10
C GLY A 92 -0.39 -18.50 -5.39
N MET A 93 0.92 -18.73 -5.35
CA MET A 93 1.76 -18.85 -6.53
C MET A 93 1.45 -20.18 -7.26
N LYS A 94 1.47 -20.13 -8.58
CA LYS A 94 1.20 -21.31 -9.44
C LYS A 94 2.48 -21.93 -10.01
N GLU A 95 3.54 -21.15 -10.06
CA GLU A 95 4.84 -21.52 -10.60
C GLU A 95 5.83 -21.72 -9.46
N ASP A 96 6.90 -22.43 -9.73
CA ASP A 96 8.01 -22.57 -8.78
C ASP A 96 8.65 -21.20 -8.55
N CYS A 97 8.55 -20.71 -7.32
CA CYS A 97 9.10 -19.42 -6.89
C CYS A 97 10.16 -19.58 -5.79
N ALA A 98 10.69 -20.78 -5.57
CA ALA A 98 11.60 -21.09 -4.46
C ALA A 98 12.87 -20.22 -4.46
N GLU A 99 13.46 -19.94 -5.64
CA GLU A 99 14.62 -19.05 -5.76
C GLU A 99 14.25 -17.62 -5.34
N LYS A 100 13.15 -17.08 -5.88
CA LYS A 100 12.65 -15.74 -5.54
C LYS A 100 12.27 -15.60 -4.07
N VAL A 101 11.68 -16.64 -3.47
CA VAL A 101 11.40 -16.70 -2.03
C VAL A 101 12.69 -16.61 -1.24
N THR A 102 13.72 -17.38 -1.61
CA THR A 102 15.01 -17.37 -0.92
C THR A 102 15.69 -16.01 -1.01
N GLU A 103 15.76 -15.41 -2.21
CA GLU A 103 16.28 -14.05 -2.38
C GLU A 103 15.51 -12.99 -1.58
N THR A 104 14.18 -13.14 -1.51
CA THR A 104 13.33 -12.24 -0.74
C THR A 104 13.56 -12.38 0.76
N LEU A 105 13.70 -13.61 1.27
CA LEU A 105 14.03 -13.87 2.67
C LEU A 105 15.38 -13.25 3.06
N ASP A 106 16.39 -13.35 2.19
CA ASP A 106 17.70 -12.74 2.37
C ASP A 106 17.60 -11.21 2.40
N ALA A 107 16.98 -10.63 1.38
CA ALA A 107 16.83 -9.18 1.25
C ALA A 107 16.07 -8.54 2.43
N LEU A 108 15.12 -9.28 3.02
CA LEU A 108 14.30 -8.83 4.14
C LEU A 108 14.84 -9.24 5.52
N GLU A 109 16.01 -9.88 5.58
CA GLU A 109 16.61 -10.40 6.83
C GLU A 109 15.65 -11.35 7.59
N LEU A 110 14.97 -12.24 6.86
CA LEU A 110 13.97 -13.17 7.39
C LEU A 110 14.42 -14.63 7.39
N ASN A 111 15.63 -14.96 6.90
CA ASN A 111 16.12 -16.34 6.81
C ASN A 111 16.08 -17.11 8.14
N ALA A 112 16.42 -16.45 9.25
CA ALA A 112 16.36 -17.06 10.59
C ALA A 112 14.93 -17.45 11.01
N TYR A 113 13.91 -16.93 10.33
CA TYR A 113 12.50 -17.13 10.63
C TYR A 113 11.77 -17.94 9.56
N ARG A 114 12.50 -18.48 8.58
CA ARG A 114 11.97 -19.18 7.40
C ARG A 114 10.89 -20.21 7.76
N GLU A 115 11.20 -21.08 8.72
CA GLU A 115 10.33 -22.16 9.19
C GLU A 115 9.39 -21.74 10.34
N CYS A 116 9.48 -20.49 10.81
CA CYS A 116 8.65 -20.03 11.91
C CYS A 116 7.22 -19.78 11.44
N HIS A 117 6.25 -20.06 12.32
CA HIS A 117 4.87 -19.67 12.09
C HIS A 117 4.76 -18.13 12.15
N PRO A 118 4.11 -17.47 11.16
CA PRO A 118 4.03 -16.01 11.12
C PRO A 118 3.48 -15.35 12.39
N ALA A 119 2.56 -16.01 13.09
CA ALA A 119 2.01 -15.50 14.35
C ALA A 119 3.06 -15.33 15.47
N SER A 120 4.19 -16.05 15.41
CA SER A 120 5.28 -15.96 16.42
C SER A 120 6.22 -14.77 16.20
N LEU A 121 6.08 -14.06 15.08
CA LEU A 121 6.94 -12.97 14.71
C LEU A 121 6.57 -11.66 15.42
N SER A 122 7.56 -10.75 15.55
CA SER A 122 7.29 -9.37 15.96
C SER A 122 6.52 -8.60 14.89
N GLY A 123 5.88 -7.47 15.25
CA GLY A 123 5.13 -6.64 14.30
C GLY A 123 5.97 -6.23 13.08
N GLY A 124 7.21 -5.77 13.29
CA GLY A 124 8.10 -5.40 12.19
C GLY A 124 8.54 -6.59 11.31
N GLN A 125 8.66 -7.79 11.87
CA GLN A 125 8.91 -9.00 11.08
C GLN A 125 7.69 -9.39 10.26
N LYS A 126 6.49 -9.38 10.83
CA LYS A 126 5.23 -9.62 10.12
C LYS A 126 5.04 -8.64 8.95
N GLN A 127 5.35 -7.35 9.19
CA GLN A 127 5.32 -6.32 8.15
C GLN A 127 6.26 -6.67 6.99
N ARG A 128 7.50 -7.10 7.28
CA ARG A 128 8.44 -7.52 6.24
C ARG A 128 7.96 -8.77 5.49
N VAL A 129 7.32 -9.72 6.16
CA VAL A 129 6.73 -10.90 5.50
C VAL A 129 5.64 -10.49 4.51
N THR A 130 4.73 -9.58 4.89
CA THR A 130 3.68 -9.11 3.96
C THR A 130 4.24 -8.33 2.76
N ILE A 131 5.31 -7.55 2.96
CA ILE A 131 6.03 -6.89 1.86
C ILE A 131 6.71 -7.95 0.99
N GLY A 132 7.34 -8.95 1.59
CA GLY A 132 7.96 -10.08 0.86
C GLY A 132 6.99 -10.82 -0.03
N ALA A 133 5.77 -11.08 0.45
CA ALA A 133 4.72 -11.69 -0.36
C ALA A 133 4.35 -10.84 -1.58
N ALA A 134 4.35 -9.50 -1.45
CA ALA A 134 4.15 -8.61 -2.59
C ALA A 134 5.30 -8.69 -3.62
N ILE A 135 6.55 -8.79 -3.14
CA ILE A 135 7.75 -8.93 -3.97
C ILE A 135 7.72 -10.26 -4.73
N VAL A 136 7.48 -11.39 -4.03
CA VAL A 136 7.41 -12.71 -4.65
C VAL A 136 6.31 -12.78 -5.70
N LYS A 137 5.15 -12.17 -5.42
CA LYS A 137 4.03 -12.08 -6.36
C LYS A 137 4.32 -11.21 -7.58
N ASP A 138 5.37 -10.43 -7.58
CA ASP A 138 5.75 -9.51 -8.68
C ASP A 138 4.64 -8.51 -9.01
N SER A 139 4.08 -7.89 -7.97
CA SER A 139 2.95 -7.00 -8.10
C SER A 139 3.38 -5.63 -8.62
N PRO A 140 2.95 -5.20 -9.82
CA PRO A 140 3.34 -3.90 -10.36
C PRO A 140 2.71 -2.71 -9.62
N VAL A 141 1.70 -2.96 -8.77
CA VAL A 141 1.09 -1.94 -7.92
C VAL A 141 0.97 -2.48 -6.50
N ILE A 142 1.48 -1.76 -5.52
CA ILE A 142 1.38 -2.13 -4.10
C ILE A 142 0.69 -1.00 -3.34
N TYR A 143 -0.24 -1.39 -2.47
CA TYR A 143 -0.96 -0.49 -1.57
C TYR A 143 -0.56 -0.79 -0.14
N PHE A 144 -0.24 0.26 0.62
CA PHE A 144 0.06 0.17 2.04
C PHE A 144 -1.01 0.93 2.84
N ASP A 145 -1.67 0.24 3.76
CA ASP A 145 -2.61 0.86 4.71
C ASP A 145 -1.96 0.90 6.09
N GLU A 146 -1.49 2.09 6.52
CA GLU A 146 -0.79 2.36 7.79
C GLU A 146 0.43 1.44 8.06
N PRO A 147 1.41 1.36 7.14
CA PRO A 147 2.49 0.37 7.23
C PRO A 147 3.47 0.57 8.40
N THR A 148 3.42 1.71 9.07
CA THR A 148 4.31 2.05 10.19
C THR A 148 3.60 2.04 11.54
N SER A 149 2.32 1.72 11.57
CA SER A 149 1.53 1.70 12.81
C SER A 149 2.13 0.72 13.83
N GLY A 150 2.51 1.24 15.01
CA GLY A 150 3.10 0.45 16.08
C GLY A 150 4.56 0.03 15.88
N LEU A 151 5.24 0.55 14.86
CA LEU A 151 6.66 0.34 14.65
C LEU A 151 7.51 1.39 15.40
N ASP A 152 8.70 0.98 15.82
CA ASP A 152 9.73 1.90 16.25
C ASP A 152 10.37 2.64 15.05
N TYR A 153 11.14 3.69 15.35
CA TYR A 153 11.78 4.51 14.33
C TYR A 153 12.67 3.71 13.37
N ASP A 154 13.48 2.80 13.88
CA ASP A 154 14.39 2.00 13.06
C ASP A 154 13.64 1.06 12.12
N SER A 155 12.54 0.49 12.57
CA SER A 155 11.65 -0.36 11.77
C SER A 155 10.93 0.47 10.70
N MET A 156 10.46 1.68 11.02
CA MET A 156 9.88 2.63 10.06
C MET A 156 10.88 2.98 8.96
N VAL A 157 12.13 3.30 9.31
CA VAL A 157 13.19 3.60 8.34
C VAL A 157 13.47 2.41 7.42
N ARG A 158 13.45 1.18 7.95
CA ARG A 158 13.61 -0.03 7.13
C ARG A 158 12.47 -0.19 6.12
N VAL A 159 11.22 -0.01 6.55
CA VAL A 159 10.05 -0.06 5.65
C VAL A 159 10.16 1.02 4.57
N SER A 160 10.56 2.25 4.93
CA SER A 160 10.78 3.34 3.98
C SER A 160 11.79 2.95 2.88
N ARG A 161 12.95 2.38 3.27
CA ARG A 161 13.97 1.93 2.30
C ARG A 161 13.47 0.81 1.38
N LEU A 162 12.68 -0.12 1.89
CA LEU A 162 12.08 -1.18 1.06
C LEU A 162 11.11 -0.59 0.02
N ILE A 163 10.29 0.39 0.41
CA ILE A 163 9.40 1.09 -0.50
C ILE A 163 10.19 1.85 -1.57
N GLU A 164 11.27 2.55 -1.21
CA GLU A 164 12.17 3.23 -2.15
C GLU A 164 12.81 2.26 -3.15
N GLN A 165 13.23 1.08 -2.69
CA GLN A 165 13.78 0.03 -3.56
C GLN A 165 12.73 -0.49 -4.56
N LEU A 166 11.50 -0.77 -4.09
CA LEU A 166 10.40 -1.21 -4.94
C LEU A 166 10.03 -0.14 -5.98
N ALA A 167 9.94 1.13 -5.58
CA ALA A 167 9.70 2.24 -6.48
C ALA A 167 10.82 2.37 -7.53
N SER A 168 12.08 2.25 -7.11
CA SER A 168 13.23 2.26 -8.04
C SER A 168 13.22 1.10 -9.03
N ALA A 169 12.54 0.00 -8.71
CA ALA A 169 12.29 -1.12 -9.61
C ALA A 169 11.06 -0.92 -10.52
N GLY A 170 10.41 0.26 -10.47
CA GLY A 170 9.27 0.60 -11.31
C GLY A 170 7.89 0.26 -10.71
N VAL A 171 7.82 -0.20 -9.46
CA VAL A 171 6.54 -0.50 -8.81
C VAL A 171 5.81 0.80 -8.46
N ILE A 172 4.53 0.88 -8.78
CA ILE A 172 3.65 1.99 -8.38
C ILE A 172 3.18 1.73 -6.95
N ILE A 173 3.38 2.69 -6.06
CA ILE A 173 3.10 2.51 -4.64
C ILE A 173 2.13 3.57 -4.14
N PHE A 174 1.10 3.14 -3.42
CA PHE A 174 0.19 4.02 -2.69
C PHE A 174 0.29 3.74 -1.19
N VAL A 175 0.41 4.81 -0.41
CA VAL A 175 0.59 4.73 1.04
C VAL A 175 -0.47 5.56 1.75
N VAL A 176 -1.26 4.94 2.61
CA VAL A 176 -2.05 5.65 3.63
C VAL A 176 -1.22 5.66 4.90
N SER A 177 -0.95 6.83 5.46
CA SER A 177 -0.30 6.94 6.77
C SER A 177 -0.67 8.24 7.48
N HIS A 178 -0.65 8.18 8.80
CA HIS A 178 -0.75 9.33 9.70
C HIS A 178 0.61 9.77 10.24
N ASP A 179 1.69 9.15 9.80
CA ASP A 179 3.06 9.48 10.17
C ASP A 179 3.66 10.48 9.17
N PHE A 180 3.81 11.74 9.61
CA PHE A 180 4.34 12.82 8.77
C PHE A 180 5.78 12.55 8.33
N GLU A 181 6.62 12.03 9.22
CA GLU A 181 8.01 11.74 8.91
C GLU A 181 8.12 10.64 7.86
N PHE A 182 7.31 9.58 8.00
CA PHE A 182 7.25 8.52 7.01
C PHE A 182 6.79 9.03 5.63
N ILE A 183 5.73 9.84 5.57
CA ILE A 183 5.24 10.44 4.31
C ILE A 183 6.31 11.31 3.66
N THR A 184 6.95 12.20 4.44
CA THR A 184 7.97 13.12 3.90
C THR A 184 9.23 12.41 3.41
N ARG A 185 9.54 11.28 4.03
CA ARG A 185 10.71 10.47 3.68
C ARG A 185 10.46 9.60 2.44
N THR A 186 9.24 9.07 2.31
CA THR A 186 8.97 7.95 1.42
C THR A 186 8.21 8.35 0.15
N CYS A 187 7.30 9.34 0.25
CA CYS A 187 6.42 9.70 -0.86
C CYS A 187 7.03 10.79 -1.74
N SER A 188 6.78 10.68 -3.06
CA SER A 188 7.10 11.72 -4.05
C SER A 188 5.95 12.71 -4.25
N GLU A 189 4.72 12.22 -4.08
CA GLU A 189 3.48 12.96 -4.28
C GLU A 189 2.46 12.64 -3.20
N VAL A 190 1.47 13.51 -3.03
CA VAL A 190 0.34 13.26 -2.13
C VAL A 190 -0.98 13.49 -2.82
N LEU A 191 -1.92 12.61 -2.53
CA LEU A 191 -3.31 12.68 -2.91
C LEU A 191 -4.13 13.06 -1.67
N GLN A 192 -4.60 14.31 -1.61
CA GLN A 192 -5.40 14.80 -0.50
C GLN A 192 -6.88 14.49 -0.73
N LEU A 193 -7.49 13.73 0.17
CA LEU A 193 -8.92 13.45 0.18
C LEU A 193 -9.64 14.43 1.12
N ASP A 194 -10.53 15.24 0.55
CA ASP A 194 -11.43 16.09 1.34
C ASP A 194 -12.89 15.61 1.18
N ARG A 195 -13.69 15.78 2.24
CA ARG A 195 -15.14 15.47 2.23
C ARG A 195 -15.96 16.33 1.27
N GLN A 196 -15.40 17.44 0.79
CA GLN A 196 -16.09 18.46 -0.04
C GLN A 196 -15.76 18.40 -1.54
N ASP A 197 -15.46 17.25 -2.10
CA ASP A 197 -15.36 17.03 -3.55
C ASP A 197 -14.03 17.39 -4.23
N SER A 198 -12.93 17.59 -3.51
CA SER A 198 -11.66 17.86 -4.18
C SER A 198 -10.58 16.84 -3.80
N ILE A 199 -10.07 16.18 -4.84
CA ILE A 199 -8.74 15.58 -4.77
C ILE A 199 -7.77 16.61 -5.29
N LYS A 200 -6.74 16.85 -4.51
CA LYS A 200 -5.53 17.52 -4.98
C LYS A 200 -4.43 16.48 -5.05
N ASN A 201 -3.88 16.30 -6.25
CA ASN A 201 -2.62 15.59 -6.42
C ASN A 201 -1.51 16.63 -6.44
N GLU A 202 -0.57 16.55 -5.53
CA GLU A 202 0.48 17.56 -5.35
C GLU A 202 1.83 16.87 -5.18
N VAL A 203 2.81 17.30 -5.97
CA VAL A 203 4.22 16.91 -5.75
C VAL A 203 4.70 17.50 -4.44
N LEU A 204 5.39 16.72 -3.62
CA LEU A 204 5.87 17.17 -2.32
C LEU A 204 7.00 18.19 -2.47
N THR A 205 6.66 19.46 -2.30
CA THR A 205 7.61 20.58 -2.14
C THR A 205 7.68 21.03 -0.69
N PRO A 206 8.72 21.78 -0.27
CA PRO A 206 8.82 22.30 1.10
C PRO A 206 7.60 23.11 1.55
N GLU A 207 6.97 23.88 0.64
CA GLU A 207 5.78 24.67 0.91
C GLU A 207 4.57 23.78 1.17
N ILE A 208 4.41 22.73 0.35
CA ILE A 208 3.33 21.75 0.49
C ILE A 208 3.50 20.96 1.78
N LEU A 209 4.72 20.51 2.10
CA LEU A 209 5.03 19.83 3.35
C LEU A 209 4.66 20.68 4.58
N LEU A 210 4.97 21.98 4.56
CA LEU A 210 4.58 22.90 5.64
C LEU A 210 3.06 23.05 5.77
N SER A 211 2.34 23.07 4.64
CA SER A 211 0.87 23.12 4.62
C SER A 211 0.27 21.85 5.19
N LEU A 212 0.75 20.68 4.74
CA LEU A 212 0.29 19.36 5.18
C LEU A 212 0.54 19.15 6.68
N SER A 213 1.71 19.55 7.18
CA SER A 213 2.04 19.48 8.61
C SER A 213 0.98 20.18 9.46
N LYS A 214 0.57 21.40 9.07
CA LYS A 214 -0.46 22.16 9.78
C LYS A 214 -1.87 21.58 9.64
N GLN A 215 -2.19 20.94 8.52
CA GLN A 215 -3.54 20.48 8.20
C GLN A 215 -3.85 19.09 8.77
N TYR A 216 -2.89 18.18 8.76
CA TYR A 216 -3.13 16.76 9.05
C TYR A 216 -2.35 16.20 10.25
N PHE A 217 -1.30 16.88 10.70
CA PHE A 217 -0.36 16.34 11.68
C PHE A 217 -0.15 17.22 12.93
N ASN A 218 -1.02 18.21 13.14
CA ASN A 218 -1.07 19.03 14.36
C ASN A 218 -2.13 18.54 15.33
#